data_3de5efaf2bd6a606132b1b541d3fc7ce
#
_entry.id   3de5efaf2bd6a606132b1b541d3fc7ce
#
_cell.length_a   1.000
_cell.length_b   1.000
_cell.length_c   1.000
_cell.angle_alpha   90.00
_cell.angle_beta   90.00
_cell.angle_gamma   90.00
#
_symmetry.space_group_name_H-M   'P 1'
#
loop_
_entity.id
_entity.type
_entity.pdbx_description
1 polymer ?
#
loop_
_entity_poly.entity_id
_entity_poly.type
_entity_poly.pdbx_seq_one_letter_code
_entity_poly.pdbx_strand_id
1 'polypeptide(L)'
;DVALAPQVKVEISKEDKIVYYNPTVADADIDAAKSNILKQYGKLEDTDAVKDDDFIVADLVQGETKVEGTYITLKQMSEDSKKIFLGKMAGDSFEINVNEVFTNEADRASLLKVKKEELATIEPLWTVTIKEIKTFVDAEENQELYNKMYGEGVVNSADEFKAKIVERIKEEYAQESEYRFMLDAREYFLNKLNIPVPEAFMKRWLHVVNEGKVTMEEIEKEFDLFLKDFRWQMIRGAILKDNNLTVTKEDVLKVATNIARYQFAMYGINNVPEEHLAQYAEKLLADENQNRRIIEKAEEDKAIAFIKENVTVEPKEIAIEELRKLNN
;
A
#
# COMPACT_ATOMS: atom_id res chain seq x y z
N ASP A 1 -46.66 1.05 -2.06
CA ASP A 1 -46.31 0.37 -0.80
C ASP A 1 -45.55 1.33 0.09
N VAL A 2 -45.78 1.30 1.40
CA VAL A 2 -45.06 2.08 2.41
C VAL A 2 -44.62 1.11 3.49
N ALA A 3 -43.34 1.19 3.86
CA ALA A 3 -42.83 0.47 5.02
C ALA A 3 -42.33 1.47 6.07
N LEU A 4 -42.63 1.20 7.34
CA LEU A 4 -42.11 1.99 8.44
C LEU A 4 -40.68 1.54 8.76
N ALA A 5 -39.76 2.48 8.90
CA ALA A 5 -38.43 2.18 9.40
C ALA A 5 -38.54 1.70 10.86
N PRO A 6 -37.91 0.59 11.24
CA PRO A 6 -37.89 0.14 12.62
C PRO A 6 -37.21 1.19 13.52
N GLN A 7 -37.73 1.36 14.73
CA GLN A 7 -37.04 2.16 15.74
C GLN A 7 -35.89 1.32 16.31
N VAL A 8 -34.65 1.79 16.13
CA VAL A 8 -33.46 1.14 16.65
C VAL A 8 -33.04 1.86 17.92
N LYS A 9 -32.91 1.12 19.01
CA LYS A 9 -32.27 1.57 20.24
C LYS A 9 -31.01 0.75 20.45
N VAL A 10 -29.88 1.42 20.62
CA VAL A 10 -28.60 0.76 20.82
C VAL A 10 -28.12 1.02 22.24
N GLU A 11 -28.11 -0.04 23.05
CA GLU A 11 -27.52 0.02 24.40
C GLU A 11 -26.09 -0.52 24.32
N ILE A 12 -25.13 0.34 24.67
CA ILE A 12 -23.71 0.05 24.72
C ILE A 12 -23.25 0.15 26.16
N SER A 13 -22.59 -0.89 26.67
CA SER A 13 -22.13 -0.94 28.05
C SER A 13 -20.84 -1.74 28.18
N LYS A 14 -20.24 -1.72 29.36
CA LYS A 14 -19.05 -2.54 29.67
C LYS A 14 -19.34 -4.04 29.76
N GLU A 15 -20.58 -4.48 29.64
CA GLU A 15 -20.96 -5.88 29.48
C GLU A 15 -20.68 -6.39 28.06
N ASP A 16 -20.69 -5.47 27.08
CA ASP A 16 -20.31 -5.75 25.71
C ASP A 16 -18.79 -5.93 25.63
N LYS A 17 -18.35 -7.07 25.08
CA LYS A 17 -16.94 -7.42 25.01
C LYS A 17 -16.51 -7.59 23.57
N ILE A 18 -15.51 -6.85 23.17
CA ILE A 18 -14.98 -6.89 21.81
C ILE A 18 -13.47 -7.05 21.86
N VAL A 19 -12.94 -8.00 21.09
CA VAL A 19 -11.50 -8.28 21.05
C VAL A 19 -10.77 -7.14 20.33
N TYR A 20 -9.62 -6.75 20.90
CA TYR A 20 -8.67 -5.88 20.23
C TYR A 20 -7.34 -6.62 20.05
N TYR A 21 -6.95 -6.80 18.82
CA TYR A 21 -5.75 -7.54 18.47
C TYR A 21 -4.51 -6.66 18.55
N ASN A 22 -3.55 -7.05 19.42
CA ASN A 22 -2.25 -6.42 19.56
C ASN A 22 -1.22 -7.21 18.74
N PRO A 23 -0.66 -6.66 17.66
CA PRO A 23 0.33 -7.36 16.86
C PRO A 23 1.64 -7.53 17.65
N THR A 24 2.14 -8.77 17.65
CA THR A 24 3.48 -9.09 18.18
C THR A 24 4.49 -9.04 17.05
N VAL A 25 5.58 -8.30 17.26
CA VAL A 25 6.67 -8.16 16.29
C VAL A 25 7.71 -9.25 16.58
N ALA A 26 7.89 -10.16 15.63
CA ALA A 26 8.91 -11.19 15.72
C ALA A 26 10.29 -10.66 15.29
N ASP A 27 11.38 -11.29 15.73
CA ASP A 27 12.73 -10.91 15.30
C ASP A 27 12.89 -11.01 13.77
N ALA A 28 12.23 -11.96 13.12
CA ALA A 28 12.22 -12.08 11.67
C ALA A 28 11.61 -10.85 10.96
N ASP A 29 10.55 -10.25 11.54
CA ASP A 29 9.94 -9.03 11.00
C ASP A 29 10.89 -7.84 11.12
N ILE A 30 11.62 -7.78 12.25
CA ILE A 30 12.63 -6.75 12.51
C ILE A 30 13.79 -6.87 11.51
N ASP A 31 14.31 -8.09 11.32
CA ASP A 31 15.41 -8.37 10.41
C ASP A 31 15.03 -8.06 8.96
N ALA A 32 13.81 -8.41 8.54
CA ALA A 32 13.28 -8.09 7.22
C ALA A 32 13.14 -6.57 7.01
N ALA A 33 12.58 -5.85 7.99
CA ALA A 33 12.45 -4.41 7.94
C ALA A 33 13.84 -3.72 7.90
N LYS A 34 14.79 -4.18 8.71
CA LYS A 34 16.18 -3.71 8.73
C LYS A 34 16.85 -3.93 7.38
N SER A 35 16.74 -5.14 6.82
CA SER A 35 17.31 -5.46 5.50
C SER A 35 16.76 -4.54 4.42
N ASN A 36 15.45 -4.27 4.42
CA ASN A 36 14.83 -3.34 3.48
C ASN A 36 15.34 -1.91 3.65
N ILE A 37 15.55 -1.46 4.89
CA ILE A 37 16.14 -0.14 5.17
C ILE A 37 17.57 -0.07 4.61
N LEU A 38 18.42 -1.06 4.92
CA LEU A 38 19.80 -1.08 4.43
C LEU A 38 19.86 -1.04 2.91
N LYS A 39 18.99 -1.77 2.22
CA LYS A 39 18.85 -1.70 0.77
C LYS A 39 18.37 -0.33 0.28
N GLN A 40 17.36 0.25 0.92
CA GLN A 40 16.82 1.56 0.52
C GLN A 40 17.85 2.69 0.61
N TYR A 41 18.75 2.62 1.58
CA TYR A 41 19.81 3.60 1.82
C TYR A 41 21.16 3.20 1.23
N GLY A 42 21.21 2.06 0.51
CA GLY A 42 22.37 1.61 -0.20
C GLY A 42 22.78 2.56 -1.34
N LYS A 43 23.94 2.34 -1.87
CA LYS A 43 24.53 3.14 -2.96
C LYS A 43 25.22 2.29 -4.01
N LEU A 44 25.40 2.88 -5.18
CA LEU A 44 26.24 2.30 -6.22
C LEU A 44 27.71 2.67 -5.95
N GLU A 45 28.57 1.67 -5.89
CA GLU A 45 30.02 1.82 -5.75
C GLU A 45 30.74 1.25 -6.96
N ASP A 46 31.88 1.85 -7.30
CA ASP A 46 32.73 1.33 -8.38
C ASP A 46 33.36 0.01 -7.96
N THR A 47 33.45 -0.95 -8.91
CA THR A 47 34.09 -2.22 -8.71
C THR A 47 35.01 -2.56 -9.90
N ASP A 48 36.04 -3.35 -9.64
CA ASP A 48 37.09 -3.66 -10.66
C ASP A 48 36.59 -4.66 -11.71
N ALA A 49 35.75 -5.60 -11.32
CA ALA A 49 35.33 -6.70 -12.21
C ALA A 49 33.79 -6.96 -12.03
N VAL A 50 33.16 -7.28 -13.15
CA VAL A 50 31.70 -7.52 -13.22
C VAL A 50 31.30 -8.75 -12.42
N LYS A 51 30.33 -8.58 -11.52
CA LYS A 51 29.64 -9.61 -10.73
C LYS A 51 28.17 -9.72 -11.15
N ASP A 52 27.45 -10.69 -10.58
CA ASP A 52 26.13 -11.13 -11.05
C ASP A 52 25.04 -10.04 -11.04
N ASP A 53 25.08 -9.15 -10.06
CA ASP A 53 24.04 -8.10 -9.89
C ASP A 53 24.54 -6.69 -10.23
N ASP A 54 25.67 -6.59 -10.93
CA ASP A 54 26.31 -5.32 -11.24
C ASP A 54 25.59 -4.54 -12.36
N PHE A 55 25.87 -3.25 -12.36
CA PHE A 55 25.51 -2.31 -13.42
C PHE A 55 26.75 -1.93 -14.20
N ILE A 56 26.67 -1.98 -15.51
CA ILE A 56 27.77 -1.66 -16.41
C ILE A 56 27.39 -0.41 -17.20
N VAL A 57 28.29 0.54 -17.28
CA VAL A 57 28.25 1.61 -18.29
C VAL A 57 29.19 1.21 -19.42
N ALA A 58 28.66 1.13 -20.64
CA ALA A 58 29.45 0.67 -21.79
C ALA A 58 29.19 1.53 -23.01
N ASP A 59 30.18 1.51 -23.91
CA ASP A 59 30.01 1.97 -25.28
C ASP A 59 29.77 0.76 -26.18
N LEU A 60 28.87 0.88 -27.14
CA LEU A 60 28.61 -0.13 -28.18
C LEU A 60 28.97 0.46 -29.53
N VAL A 61 29.66 -0.35 -30.35
CA VAL A 61 30.10 0.04 -31.70
C VAL A 61 29.73 -1.02 -32.71
N GLN A 62 29.17 -0.56 -33.84
CA GLN A 62 28.91 -1.40 -35.00
C GLN A 62 29.23 -0.60 -36.29
N GLY A 63 30.31 -0.95 -36.97
CA GLY A 63 30.79 -0.18 -38.10
C GLY A 63 31.09 1.27 -37.75
N GLU A 64 30.37 2.22 -38.36
CA GLU A 64 30.48 3.66 -38.06
C GLU A 64 29.48 4.11 -36.94
N THR A 65 28.56 3.24 -36.55
CA THR A 65 27.56 3.56 -35.54
C THR A 65 28.15 3.34 -34.14
N LYS A 66 27.98 4.38 -33.29
CA LYS A 66 28.45 4.33 -31.89
C LYS A 66 27.32 4.74 -30.96
N VAL A 67 27.09 3.97 -29.91
CA VAL A 67 26.21 4.25 -28.80
C VAL A 67 27.05 4.40 -27.54
N GLU A 68 27.18 5.61 -27.04
CA GLU A 68 28.06 5.92 -25.90
C GLU A 68 27.26 5.92 -24.58
N GLY A 69 27.93 5.41 -23.51
CA GLY A 69 27.45 5.50 -22.16
C GLY A 69 26.05 4.85 -21.97
N THR A 70 25.87 3.66 -22.54
CA THR A 70 24.60 2.93 -22.31
C THR A 70 24.69 2.09 -21.06
N TYR A 71 23.54 1.90 -20.40
CA TYR A 71 23.45 1.14 -19.15
C TYR A 71 23.08 -0.32 -19.43
N ILE A 72 23.84 -1.23 -18.84
CA ILE A 72 23.63 -2.67 -18.90
C ILE A 72 23.45 -3.19 -17.47
N THR A 73 22.32 -3.85 -17.18
CA THR A 73 22.09 -4.53 -15.90
C THR A 73 22.09 -6.05 -16.10
N LEU A 74 22.89 -6.76 -15.30
CA LEU A 74 22.96 -8.21 -15.39
C LEU A 74 21.75 -8.88 -14.74
N LYS A 75 21.10 -8.23 -13.79
CA LYS A 75 19.98 -8.78 -13.02
C LYS A 75 18.82 -9.32 -13.86
N GLN A 76 18.59 -8.75 -15.03
CA GLN A 76 17.49 -9.12 -15.93
C GLN A 76 17.92 -10.06 -17.07
N MET A 77 19.19 -10.45 -17.11
CA MET A 77 19.73 -11.33 -18.14
C MET A 77 19.51 -12.81 -17.80
N SER A 78 19.49 -13.65 -18.84
CA SER A 78 19.59 -15.10 -18.65
C SER A 78 20.99 -15.48 -18.10
N GLU A 79 21.09 -16.62 -17.43
CA GLU A 79 22.37 -17.10 -16.87
C GLU A 79 23.45 -17.27 -17.93
N ASP A 80 23.07 -17.64 -19.17
CA ASP A 80 24.03 -17.77 -20.25
C ASP A 80 24.50 -16.41 -20.78
N SER A 81 23.62 -15.42 -20.85
CA SER A 81 24.00 -14.05 -21.22
C SER A 81 24.89 -13.39 -20.16
N LYS A 82 24.63 -13.62 -18.87
CA LYS A 82 25.46 -13.11 -17.76
C LYS A 82 26.93 -13.59 -17.88
N LYS A 83 27.16 -14.86 -18.25
CA LYS A 83 28.49 -15.44 -18.39
C LYS A 83 29.39 -14.67 -19.34
N ILE A 84 28.82 -13.98 -20.33
CA ILE A 84 29.57 -13.17 -21.29
C ILE A 84 30.23 -11.97 -20.60
N PHE A 85 29.60 -11.44 -19.58
CA PHE A 85 30.04 -10.24 -18.87
C PHE A 85 30.80 -10.55 -17.57
N LEU A 86 30.50 -11.68 -16.92
CA LEU A 86 31.09 -12.01 -15.62
C LEU A 86 32.60 -12.03 -15.66
N GLY A 87 33.24 -11.37 -14.69
CA GLY A 87 34.70 -11.29 -14.55
C GLY A 87 35.36 -10.31 -15.53
N LYS A 88 34.64 -9.67 -16.43
CA LYS A 88 35.20 -8.62 -17.29
C LYS A 88 35.51 -7.37 -16.45
N MET A 89 36.51 -6.61 -16.91
CA MET A 89 37.01 -5.40 -16.24
C MET A 89 36.66 -4.13 -17.03
N ALA A 90 36.74 -2.99 -16.39
CA ALA A 90 36.67 -1.72 -17.09
C ALA A 90 37.79 -1.61 -18.14
N GLY A 91 37.46 -1.22 -19.37
CA GLY A 91 38.31 -1.19 -20.52
C GLY A 91 38.26 -2.45 -21.40
N ASP A 92 37.67 -3.55 -20.92
CA ASP A 92 37.50 -4.75 -21.75
C ASP A 92 36.54 -4.49 -22.91
N SER A 93 36.92 -5.05 -24.09
CA SER A 93 36.11 -4.99 -25.32
C SER A 93 35.85 -6.39 -25.84
N PHE A 94 34.60 -6.69 -26.18
CA PHE A 94 34.19 -7.99 -26.71
C PHE A 94 32.92 -7.86 -27.57
N GLU A 95 32.68 -8.83 -28.42
CA GLU A 95 31.50 -8.85 -29.29
C GLU A 95 30.35 -9.57 -28.61
N ILE A 96 29.14 -9.04 -28.81
CA ILE A 96 27.90 -9.66 -28.40
C ILE A 96 26.89 -9.66 -29.54
N ASN A 97 26.01 -10.66 -29.55
CA ASN A 97 24.77 -10.62 -30.32
C ASN A 97 23.68 -10.02 -29.45
N VAL A 98 23.26 -8.77 -29.70
CA VAL A 98 22.28 -8.05 -28.87
C VAL A 98 20.94 -8.74 -28.85
N ASN A 99 20.56 -9.50 -29.89
CA ASN A 99 19.30 -10.23 -29.96
C ASN A 99 19.27 -11.46 -29.03
N GLU A 100 20.45 -12.09 -28.83
CA GLU A 100 20.60 -13.27 -27.95
C GLU A 100 20.78 -12.86 -26.49
N VAL A 101 21.55 -11.79 -26.26
CA VAL A 101 21.85 -11.30 -24.91
C VAL A 101 20.66 -10.59 -24.29
N PHE A 102 19.96 -9.77 -25.06
CA PHE A 102 18.80 -9.00 -24.62
C PHE A 102 17.53 -9.44 -25.36
N THR A 103 16.84 -10.43 -24.86
CA THR A 103 15.66 -11.02 -25.50
C THR A 103 14.44 -10.08 -25.53
N ASN A 104 14.37 -9.11 -24.62
CA ASN A 104 13.32 -8.12 -24.59
C ASN A 104 13.60 -6.96 -25.57
N GLU A 105 12.65 -6.68 -26.47
CA GLU A 105 12.79 -5.60 -27.46
C GLU A 105 12.88 -4.20 -26.86
N ALA A 106 12.18 -3.95 -25.73
CA ALA A 106 12.26 -2.66 -25.05
C ALA A 106 13.65 -2.41 -24.47
N ASP A 107 14.27 -3.46 -23.91
CA ASP A 107 15.62 -3.38 -23.36
C ASP A 107 16.65 -3.17 -24.47
N ARG A 108 16.51 -3.87 -25.62
CA ARG A 108 17.35 -3.63 -26.80
C ARG A 108 17.22 -2.22 -27.36
N ALA A 109 15.99 -1.72 -27.47
CA ALA A 109 15.76 -0.36 -27.96
C ALA A 109 16.39 0.69 -27.03
N SER A 110 16.27 0.49 -25.72
CA SER A 110 16.90 1.34 -24.71
C SER A 110 18.42 1.26 -24.75
N LEU A 111 18.97 0.06 -24.83
CA LEU A 111 20.42 -0.20 -24.93
C LEU A 111 21.03 0.52 -26.13
N LEU A 112 20.42 0.38 -27.28
CA LEU A 112 20.90 0.95 -28.55
C LEU A 112 20.46 2.41 -28.77
N LYS A 113 19.66 2.96 -27.85
CA LYS A 113 19.07 4.33 -27.93
C LYS A 113 18.29 4.59 -29.22
N VAL A 114 17.51 3.60 -29.67
CA VAL A 114 16.69 3.65 -30.87
C VAL A 114 15.22 3.36 -30.56
N LYS A 115 14.33 3.59 -31.53
CA LYS A 115 12.92 3.18 -31.41
C LYS A 115 12.78 1.69 -31.69
N LYS A 116 11.71 1.06 -31.15
CA LYS A 116 11.46 -0.38 -31.36
C LYS A 116 11.34 -0.78 -32.84
N GLU A 117 10.72 0.10 -33.63
CA GLU A 117 10.48 -0.12 -35.05
C GLU A 117 11.82 -0.17 -35.86
N GLU A 118 12.87 0.45 -35.34
CA GLU A 118 14.19 0.50 -35.98
C GLU A 118 15.03 -0.76 -35.70
N LEU A 119 14.69 -1.53 -34.65
CA LEU A 119 15.42 -2.74 -34.26
C LEU A 119 15.50 -3.79 -35.38
N ALA A 120 14.49 -3.91 -36.23
CA ALA A 120 14.45 -4.89 -37.32
C ALA A 120 15.48 -4.62 -38.42
N THR A 121 16.04 -3.41 -38.51
CA THR A 121 17.01 -2.98 -39.49
C THR A 121 18.45 -2.95 -38.97
N ILE A 122 18.63 -3.23 -37.68
CA ILE A 122 19.94 -3.17 -37.01
C ILE A 122 20.57 -4.54 -37.02
N GLU A 123 21.81 -4.60 -37.49
CA GLU A 123 22.62 -5.81 -37.43
C GLU A 123 22.86 -6.23 -35.95
N PRO A 124 22.83 -7.54 -35.65
CA PRO A 124 22.81 -7.99 -34.25
C PRO A 124 24.16 -7.98 -33.53
N LEU A 125 25.26 -7.95 -34.29
CA LEU A 125 26.63 -8.05 -33.73
C LEU A 125 27.19 -6.68 -33.39
N TRP A 126 27.50 -6.45 -32.11
CA TRP A 126 28.05 -5.21 -31.59
C TRP A 126 29.28 -5.46 -30.74
N THR A 127 30.27 -4.60 -30.85
CA THR A 127 31.40 -4.56 -29.92
C THR A 127 31.04 -3.72 -28.71
N VAL A 128 31.06 -4.33 -27.54
CA VAL A 128 30.86 -3.68 -26.24
C VAL A 128 32.21 -3.32 -25.63
N THR A 129 32.36 -2.08 -25.18
CA THR A 129 33.53 -1.66 -24.40
C THR A 129 33.03 -1.18 -23.03
N ILE A 130 33.41 -1.87 -21.98
CA ILE A 130 33.06 -1.53 -20.61
C ILE A 130 33.79 -0.25 -20.19
N LYS A 131 33.05 0.74 -19.70
CA LYS A 131 33.59 2.01 -19.19
C LYS A 131 33.66 2.04 -17.67
N GLU A 132 32.55 1.69 -17.03
CA GLU A 132 32.41 1.69 -15.59
C GLU A 132 31.64 0.44 -15.18
N ILE A 133 31.98 -0.07 -14.01
CA ILE A 133 31.28 -1.19 -13.39
C ILE A 133 30.87 -0.71 -12.00
N LYS A 134 29.57 -0.78 -11.70
CA LYS A 134 29.03 -0.36 -10.42
C LYS A 134 28.24 -1.48 -9.78
N THR A 135 28.56 -1.78 -8.53
CA THR A 135 27.81 -2.73 -7.70
C THR A 135 26.91 -1.98 -6.74
N PHE A 136 25.73 -2.51 -6.50
CA PHE A 136 24.86 -1.96 -5.46
C PHE A 136 25.30 -2.53 -4.10
N VAL A 137 25.66 -1.65 -3.18
CA VAL A 137 26.07 -2.02 -1.82
C VAL A 137 25.00 -1.52 -0.85
N ASP A 138 24.47 -2.43 -0.04
CA ASP A 138 23.54 -2.07 1.04
C ASP A 138 24.25 -1.10 2.00
N ALA A 139 23.48 -0.17 2.58
CA ALA A 139 24.04 0.73 3.57
C ALA A 139 24.56 -0.05 4.79
N GLU A 140 25.63 0.44 5.39
CA GLU A 140 26.08 -0.10 6.69
C GLU A 140 25.20 0.41 7.82
N GLU A 141 24.92 -0.47 8.81
CA GLU A 141 24.27 -0.07 10.04
C GLU A 141 25.27 0.70 10.92
N ASN A 142 25.22 2.03 10.84
CA ASN A 142 26.14 2.92 11.56
C ASN A 142 25.46 4.26 11.89
N GLN A 143 26.19 5.13 12.58
CA GLN A 143 25.68 6.42 13.01
C GLN A 143 25.28 7.33 11.85
N GLU A 144 25.93 7.21 10.68
CA GLU A 144 25.59 8.00 9.50
C GLU A 144 24.19 7.65 8.99
N LEU A 145 23.87 6.35 8.91
CA LEU A 145 22.53 5.87 8.56
C LEU A 145 21.49 6.36 9.57
N TYR A 146 21.77 6.24 10.86
CA TYR A 146 20.84 6.69 11.90
C TYR A 146 20.55 8.18 11.82
N ASN A 147 21.59 9.00 11.65
CA ASN A 147 21.44 10.45 11.50
C ASN A 147 20.66 10.83 10.24
N LYS A 148 20.88 10.12 9.13
CA LYS A 148 20.17 10.33 7.86
C LYS A 148 18.68 10.00 7.96
N MET A 149 18.32 8.96 8.74
CA MET A 149 16.94 8.52 8.90
C MET A 149 16.15 9.31 9.92
N TYR A 150 16.76 9.63 11.05
CA TYR A 150 16.06 10.15 12.22
C TYR A 150 16.52 11.54 12.66
N GLY A 151 17.63 12.05 12.11
CA GLY A 151 18.28 13.26 12.56
C GLY A 151 19.41 13.00 13.56
N GLU A 152 20.30 13.98 13.70
CA GLU A 152 21.48 13.87 14.57
C GLU A 152 21.07 13.67 16.05
N GLY A 153 21.68 12.68 16.70
CA GLY A 153 21.53 12.45 18.12
C GLY A 153 20.20 11.81 18.55
N VAL A 154 19.32 11.47 17.61
CA VAL A 154 18.02 10.81 17.91
C VAL A 154 18.18 9.32 18.14
N VAL A 155 19.04 8.65 17.37
CA VAL A 155 19.39 7.23 17.48
C VAL A 155 20.90 7.11 17.56
N ASN A 156 21.42 6.49 18.63
CA ASN A 156 22.86 6.46 18.90
C ASN A 156 23.41 5.03 19.10
N SER A 157 22.54 4.02 18.97
CA SER A 157 22.95 2.62 19.11
C SER A 157 22.09 1.69 18.25
N ALA A 158 22.59 0.47 18.02
CA ALA A 158 21.85 -0.59 17.34
C ALA A 158 20.54 -0.97 18.08
N ASP A 159 20.56 -0.92 19.42
CA ASP A 159 19.38 -1.21 20.24
C ASP A 159 18.29 -0.12 20.06
N GLU A 160 18.69 1.15 20.04
CA GLU A 160 17.77 2.27 19.77
C GLU A 160 17.24 2.20 18.35
N PHE A 161 18.06 1.83 17.37
CA PHE A 161 17.63 1.62 16.00
C PHE A 161 16.62 0.48 15.90
N LYS A 162 16.90 -0.67 16.55
CA LYS A 162 15.95 -1.79 16.65
C LYS A 162 14.63 -1.34 17.29
N ALA A 163 14.68 -0.56 18.36
CA ALA A 163 13.49 -0.04 19.03
C ALA A 163 12.65 0.84 18.09
N LYS A 164 13.29 1.69 17.28
CA LYS A 164 12.61 2.52 16.29
C LYS A 164 11.97 1.71 15.16
N ILE A 165 12.61 0.63 14.74
CA ILE A 165 12.01 -0.30 13.75
C ILE A 165 10.76 -0.96 14.35
N VAL A 166 10.84 -1.46 15.59
CA VAL A 166 9.70 -2.07 16.30
C VAL A 166 8.55 -1.08 16.47
N GLU A 167 8.86 0.16 16.89
CA GLU A 167 7.87 1.23 17.01
C GLU A 167 7.13 1.48 15.69
N ARG A 168 7.88 1.64 14.59
CA ARG A 168 7.31 1.83 13.25
C ARG A 168 6.43 0.66 12.81
N ILE A 169 6.89 -0.58 13.01
CA ILE A 169 6.10 -1.77 12.68
C ILE A 169 4.80 -1.77 13.50
N LYS A 170 4.86 -1.50 14.79
CA LYS A 170 3.66 -1.44 15.65
C LYS A 170 2.68 -0.34 15.21
N GLU A 171 3.17 0.84 14.84
CA GLU A 171 2.34 1.94 14.33
C GLU A 171 1.66 1.57 13.00
N GLU A 172 2.39 0.92 12.08
CA GLU A 172 1.85 0.43 10.81
C GLU A 172 0.70 -0.56 11.04
N TYR A 173 0.91 -1.53 11.93
CA TYR A 173 -0.12 -2.53 12.23
C TYR A 173 -1.21 -2.08 13.20
N ALA A 174 -1.03 -0.97 13.90
CA ALA A 174 -2.10 -0.39 14.71
C ALA A 174 -3.32 -0.04 13.85
N GLN A 175 -3.13 0.42 12.62
CA GLN A 175 -4.23 0.71 11.69
C GLN A 175 -4.98 -0.56 11.29
N GLU A 176 -4.29 -1.68 11.09
CA GLU A 176 -4.92 -2.97 10.80
C GLU A 176 -5.70 -3.50 12.02
N SER A 177 -5.19 -3.27 13.23
CA SER A 177 -5.88 -3.61 14.48
C SER A 177 -7.15 -2.78 14.68
N GLU A 178 -7.10 -1.47 14.40
CA GLU A 178 -8.27 -0.59 14.44
C GLU A 178 -9.32 -1.01 13.39
N TYR A 179 -8.86 -1.34 12.19
CA TYR A 179 -9.75 -1.84 11.14
C TYR A 179 -10.42 -3.15 11.55
N ARG A 180 -9.67 -4.09 12.13
CA ARG A 180 -10.22 -5.34 12.64
C ARG A 180 -11.23 -5.09 13.76
N PHE A 181 -10.90 -4.23 14.71
CA PHE A 181 -11.82 -3.85 15.78
C PHE A 181 -13.13 -3.26 15.23
N MET A 182 -13.05 -2.41 14.22
CA MET A 182 -14.23 -1.86 13.55
C MET A 182 -15.11 -2.98 12.95
N LEU A 183 -14.51 -3.96 12.26
CA LEU A 183 -15.25 -5.09 11.68
C LEU A 183 -15.90 -5.94 12.76
N ASP A 184 -15.18 -6.27 13.83
CA ASP A 184 -15.69 -7.09 14.94
C ASP A 184 -16.79 -6.36 15.73
N ALA A 185 -16.63 -5.06 15.96
CA ALA A 185 -17.64 -4.22 16.60
C ALA A 185 -18.93 -4.16 15.78
N ARG A 186 -18.79 -3.97 14.46
CA ARG A 186 -19.91 -3.97 13.53
C ARG A 186 -20.66 -5.31 13.55
N GLU A 187 -19.92 -6.40 13.45
CA GLU A 187 -20.52 -7.74 13.47
C GLU A 187 -21.20 -8.04 14.83
N TYR A 188 -20.55 -7.67 15.92
CA TYR A 188 -21.09 -7.85 17.27
C TYR A 188 -22.46 -7.15 17.41
N PHE A 189 -22.58 -5.88 17.04
CA PHE A 189 -23.83 -5.13 17.19
C PHE A 189 -24.90 -5.55 16.17
N LEU A 190 -24.52 -5.98 14.97
CA LEU A 190 -25.45 -6.58 14.00
C LEU A 190 -26.10 -7.84 14.57
N ASN A 191 -25.31 -8.70 15.21
CA ASN A 191 -25.80 -9.95 15.80
C ASN A 191 -26.59 -9.70 17.09
N LYS A 192 -26.13 -8.77 17.95
CA LYS A 192 -26.80 -8.40 19.20
C LYS A 192 -28.20 -7.86 18.98
N LEU A 193 -28.36 -6.99 17.97
CA LEU A 193 -29.61 -6.26 17.76
C LEU A 193 -30.57 -6.97 16.81
N ASN A 194 -30.07 -7.74 15.86
CA ASN A 194 -30.84 -8.49 14.86
C ASN A 194 -32.10 -7.74 14.37
N ILE A 195 -31.92 -6.51 13.85
CA ILE A 195 -32.99 -5.59 13.49
C ILE A 195 -33.89 -6.22 12.42
N PRO A 196 -35.21 -6.40 12.68
CA PRO A 196 -36.12 -6.90 11.69
C PRO A 196 -36.36 -5.87 10.59
N VAL A 197 -36.31 -6.28 9.35
CA VAL A 197 -36.60 -5.41 8.18
C VAL A 197 -37.58 -6.11 7.24
N PRO A 198 -38.41 -5.38 6.51
CA PRO A 198 -39.37 -5.94 5.55
C PRO A 198 -38.65 -6.32 4.24
N GLU A 199 -37.93 -7.44 4.23
CA GLU A 199 -37.04 -7.86 3.13
C GLU A 199 -37.73 -7.90 1.77
N ALA A 200 -38.95 -8.49 1.70
CA ALA A 200 -39.71 -8.54 0.45
C ALA A 200 -40.05 -7.14 -0.10
N PHE A 201 -40.30 -6.16 0.77
CA PHE A 201 -40.50 -4.79 0.37
C PHE A 201 -39.19 -4.18 -0.15
N MET A 202 -38.08 -4.39 0.56
CA MET A 202 -36.78 -3.82 0.20
C MET A 202 -36.26 -4.35 -1.13
N LYS A 203 -36.42 -5.64 -1.42
CA LYS A 203 -36.07 -6.21 -2.72
C LYS A 203 -36.84 -5.53 -3.86
N ARG A 204 -38.16 -5.38 -3.73
CA ARG A 204 -38.98 -4.68 -4.72
C ARG A 204 -38.58 -3.21 -4.86
N TRP A 205 -38.34 -2.53 -3.74
CA TRP A 205 -37.91 -1.14 -3.70
C TRP A 205 -36.56 -0.95 -4.42
N LEU A 206 -35.57 -1.80 -4.17
CA LEU A 206 -34.28 -1.79 -4.85
C LEU A 206 -34.44 -1.92 -6.36
N HIS A 207 -35.29 -2.82 -6.83
CA HIS A 207 -35.56 -2.98 -8.25
C HIS A 207 -36.17 -1.71 -8.87
N VAL A 208 -37.13 -1.09 -8.20
CA VAL A 208 -37.81 0.12 -8.67
C VAL A 208 -36.88 1.34 -8.66
N VAL A 209 -36.11 1.55 -7.59
CA VAL A 209 -35.20 2.70 -7.45
C VAL A 209 -34.06 2.64 -8.48
N ASN A 210 -33.63 1.45 -8.85
CA ASN A 210 -32.63 1.24 -9.91
C ASN A 210 -33.25 1.27 -11.33
N GLU A 211 -34.49 1.71 -11.47
CA GLU A 211 -35.18 1.83 -12.77
C GLU A 211 -35.16 0.52 -13.58
N GLY A 212 -35.12 -0.63 -12.91
CA GLY A 212 -35.01 -1.95 -13.53
C GLY A 212 -33.64 -2.28 -14.13
N LYS A 213 -32.62 -1.44 -13.92
CA LYS A 213 -31.25 -1.70 -14.40
C LYS A 213 -30.59 -2.87 -13.68
N VAL A 214 -31.06 -3.18 -12.46
CA VAL A 214 -30.62 -4.33 -11.67
C VAL A 214 -31.76 -5.34 -11.65
N THR A 215 -31.48 -6.58 -12.03
CA THR A 215 -32.47 -7.66 -12.07
C THR A 215 -32.80 -8.16 -10.67
N MET A 216 -33.93 -8.81 -10.50
CA MET A 216 -34.31 -9.45 -9.22
C MET A 216 -33.31 -10.54 -8.81
N GLU A 217 -32.75 -11.27 -9.77
CA GLU A 217 -31.74 -12.29 -9.51
C GLU A 217 -30.44 -11.71 -8.95
N GLU A 218 -29.95 -10.61 -9.52
CA GLU A 218 -28.79 -9.87 -9.01
C GLU A 218 -29.06 -9.30 -7.63
N ILE A 219 -30.27 -8.76 -7.41
CA ILE A 219 -30.68 -8.27 -6.08
C ILE A 219 -30.66 -9.42 -5.06
N GLU A 220 -31.22 -10.57 -5.40
CA GLU A 220 -31.24 -11.72 -4.48
C GLU A 220 -29.86 -12.23 -4.11
N LYS A 221 -28.95 -12.24 -5.08
CA LYS A 221 -27.56 -12.69 -4.87
C LYS A 221 -26.78 -11.78 -3.89
N GLU A 222 -27.03 -10.47 -3.94
CA GLU A 222 -26.29 -9.49 -3.14
C GLU A 222 -27.09 -8.98 -1.93
N PHE A 223 -28.34 -9.44 -1.77
CA PHE A 223 -29.26 -8.89 -0.78
C PHE A 223 -28.78 -9.04 0.67
N ASP A 224 -28.14 -10.15 1.00
CA ASP A 224 -27.63 -10.36 2.37
C ASP A 224 -26.53 -9.35 2.74
N LEU A 225 -25.66 -9.02 1.79
CA LEU A 225 -24.64 -8.01 1.99
C LEU A 225 -25.27 -6.61 2.14
N PHE A 226 -26.17 -6.26 1.23
CA PHE A 226 -26.95 -5.03 1.32
C PHE A 226 -27.68 -4.90 2.65
N LEU A 227 -28.29 -5.99 3.11
CA LEU A 227 -29.04 -6.02 4.36
C LEU A 227 -28.15 -5.80 5.58
N LYS A 228 -26.95 -6.38 5.60
CA LYS A 228 -25.95 -6.12 6.64
C LYS A 228 -25.55 -4.64 6.67
N ASP A 229 -25.28 -4.06 5.50
CA ASP A 229 -24.90 -2.65 5.40
C ASP A 229 -26.04 -1.73 5.82
N PHE A 230 -27.25 -2.01 5.40
CA PHE A 230 -28.44 -1.24 5.80
C PHE A 230 -28.70 -1.29 7.31
N ARG A 231 -28.64 -2.48 7.92
CA ARG A 231 -28.78 -2.64 9.36
C ARG A 231 -27.69 -1.89 10.12
N TRP A 232 -26.46 -1.94 9.62
CA TRP A 232 -25.34 -1.20 10.22
C TRP A 232 -25.55 0.31 10.15
N GLN A 233 -26.00 0.84 9.02
CA GLN A 233 -26.33 2.26 8.89
C GLN A 233 -27.40 2.70 9.91
N MET A 234 -28.41 1.87 10.16
CA MET A 234 -29.42 2.15 11.18
C MET A 234 -28.84 2.15 12.59
N ILE A 235 -27.98 1.18 12.91
CA ILE A 235 -27.28 1.07 14.21
C ILE A 235 -26.39 2.30 14.41
N ARG A 236 -25.55 2.61 13.43
CA ARG A 236 -24.67 3.79 13.44
C ARG A 236 -25.45 5.08 13.65
N GLY A 237 -26.52 5.27 12.88
CA GLY A 237 -27.38 6.43 13.00
C GLY A 237 -28.03 6.56 14.39
N ALA A 238 -28.47 5.45 14.99
CA ALA A 238 -29.01 5.43 16.35
C ALA A 238 -27.93 5.78 17.40
N ILE A 239 -26.71 5.20 17.28
CA ILE A 239 -25.60 5.52 18.18
C ILE A 239 -25.29 7.02 18.16
N LEU A 240 -25.14 7.59 16.96
CA LEU A 240 -24.84 9.02 16.81
C LEU A 240 -25.94 9.90 17.41
N LYS A 241 -27.20 9.61 17.09
CA LYS A 241 -28.36 10.38 17.54
C LYS A 241 -28.54 10.29 19.03
N ASP A 242 -28.62 9.08 19.61
CA ASP A 242 -28.96 8.85 21.00
C ASP A 242 -27.88 9.36 21.96
N ASN A 243 -26.65 9.49 21.49
CA ASN A 243 -25.52 10.00 22.27
C ASN A 243 -25.10 11.42 21.88
N ASN A 244 -25.88 12.12 21.07
CA ASN A 244 -25.62 13.50 20.61
C ASN A 244 -24.22 13.66 19.95
N LEU A 245 -23.77 12.65 19.23
CA LEU A 245 -22.51 12.66 18.54
C LEU A 245 -22.66 13.36 17.17
N THR A 246 -22.16 14.58 17.09
CA THR A 246 -22.22 15.36 15.85
C THR A 246 -20.89 15.24 15.09
N VAL A 247 -20.94 14.85 13.81
CA VAL A 247 -19.78 14.91 12.92
C VAL A 247 -19.51 16.36 12.56
N THR A 248 -18.31 16.82 12.87
CA THR A 248 -17.87 18.19 12.63
C THR A 248 -17.17 18.32 11.28
N LYS A 249 -16.99 19.56 10.80
CA LYS A 249 -16.17 19.80 9.61
C LYS A 249 -14.73 19.31 9.76
N GLU A 250 -14.20 19.36 10.98
CA GLU A 250 -12.85 18.87 11.29
C GLU A 250 -12.76 17.35 11.16
N ASP A 251 -13.77 16.60 11.64
CA ASP A 251 -13.84 15.15 11.46
C ASP A 251 -13.84 14.78 9.97
N VAL A 252 -14.65 15.48 9.17
CA VAL A 252 -14.72 15.26 7.71
C VAL A 252 -13.42 15.60 7.01
N LEU A 253 -12.80 16.73 7.37
CA LEU A 253 -11.51 17.12 6.79
C LEU A 253 -10.40 16.15 7.15
N LYS A 254 -10.37 15.63 8.37
CA LYS A 254 -9.42 14.60 8.81
C LYS A 254 -9.52 13.34 7.94
N VAL A 255 -10.73 12.86 7.70
CA VAL A 255 -10.97 11.69 6.83
C VAL A 255 -10.52 11.98 5.40
N ALA A 256 -10.90 13.14 4.84
CA ALA A 256 -10.49 13.55 3.49
C ALA A 256 -8.96 13.63 3.35
N THR A 257 -8.28 14.19 4.34
CA THR A 257 -6.81 14.31 4.36
C THR A 257 -6.14 12.92 4.45
N ASN A 258 -6.69 11.99 5.22
CA ASN A 258 -6.18 10.62 5.29
C ASN A 258 -6.34 9.87 3.96
N ILE A 259 -7.48 10.06 3.28
CA ILE A 259 -7.71 9.51 1.93
C ILE A 259 -6.70 10.11 0.94
N ALA A 260 -6.48 11.42 0.99
CA ALA A 260 -5.48 12.10 0.16
C ALA A 260 -4.08 11.51 0.38
N ARG A 261 -3.65 11.36 1.63
CA ARG A 261 -2.34 10.78 1.99
C ARG A 261 -2.19 9.37 1.46
N TYR A 262 -3.21 8.54 1.61
CA TYR A 262 -3.22 7.17 1.09
C TYR A 262 -3.12 7.13 -0.43
N GLN A 263 -3.86 7.97 -1.15
CA GLN A 263 -3.79 8.04 -2.61
C GLN A 263 -2.42 8.46 -3.11
N PHE A 264 -1.78 9.47 -2.49
CA PHE A 264 -0.40 9.85 -2.83
C PHE A 264 0.59 8.71 -2.56
N ALA A 265 0.44 8.00 -1.44
CA ALA A 265 1.29 6.86 -1.10
C ALA A 265 1.18 5.71 -2.13
N MET A 266 0.00 5.47 -2.69
CA MET A 266 -0.19 4.48 -3.78
C MET A 266 0.62 4.83 -5.05
N TYR A 267 0.90 6.12 -5.28
CA TYR A 267 1.78 6.58 -6.36
C TYR A 267 3.25 6.71 -5.94
N GLY A 268 3.62 6.18 -4.76
CA GLY A 268 4.99 6.23 -4.24
C GLY A 268 5.40 7.57 -3.63
N ILE A 269 4.46 8.52 -3.45
CA ILE A 269 4.72 9.84 -2.89
C ILE A 269 4.37 9.83 -1.41
N ASN A 270 5.35 9.51 -0.55
CA ASN A 270 5.13 9.34 0.89
C ASN A 270 5.29 10.63 1.71
N ASN A 271 6.04 11.61 1.19
CA ASN A 271 6.33 12.88 1.89
C ASN A 271 5.62 14.05 1.19
N VAL A 272 4.29 14.11 1.34
CA VAL A 272 3.49 15.21 0.80
C VAL A 272 3.35 16.29 1.87
N PRO A 273 3.67 17.58 1.57
CA PRO A 273 3.43 18.68 2.49
C PRO A 273 1.95 18.76 2.91
N GLU A 274 1.69 19.06 4.18
CA GLU A 274 0.32 19.13 4.73
C GLU A 274 -0.58 20.12 3.97
N GLU A 275 -0.01 21.22 3.45
CA GLU A 275 -0.74 22.19 2.62
C GLU A 275 -1.28 21.54 1.33
N HIS A 276 -0.49 20.70 0.66
CA HIS A 276 -0.92 20.00 -0.55
C HIS A 276 -1.96 18.91 -0.25
N LEU A 277 -1.81 18.23 0.90
CA LEU A 277 -2.82 17.27 1.37
C LEU A 277 -4.15 17.99 1.65
N ALA A 278 -4.13 19.14 2.31
CA ALA A 278 -5.31 19.93 2.59
C ALA A 278 -6.01 20.40 1.30
N GLN A 279 -5.25 20.95 0.34
CA GLN A 279 -5.79 21.36 -0.96
C GLN A 279 -6.42 20.19 -1.73
N TYR A 280 -5.82 19.00 -1.66
CA TYR A 280 -6.37 17.82 -2.29
C TYR A 280 -7.62 17.31 -1.57
N ALA A 281 -7.62 17.34 -0.24
CA ALA A 281 -8.79 17.00 0.58
C ALA A 281 -9.99 17.92 0.26
N GLU A 282 -9.77 19.23 0.09
CA GLU A 282 -10.81 20.16 -0.35
C GLU A 282 -11.40 19.80 -1.73
N LYS A 283 -10.57 19.33 -2.66
CA LYS A 283 -11.04 18.86 -3.98
C LYS A 283 -11.90 17.59 -3.85
N LEU A 284 -11.52 16.65 -2.98
CA LEU A 284 -12.33 15.47 -2.71
C LEU A 284 -13.70 15.85 -2.12
N LEU A 285 -13.73 16.84 -1.23
CA LEU A 285 -14.96 17.34 -0.62
C LEU A 285 -15.83 18.17 -1.56
N ALA A 286 -15.28 18.73 -2.64
CA ALA A 286 -16.03 19.44 -3.66
C ALA A 286 -16.82 18.50 -4.61
N ASP A 287 -16.43 17.23 -4.73
CA ASP A 287 -17.17 16.21 -5.46
C ASP A 287 -18.29 15.63 -4.58
N GLU A 288 -19.53 15.72 -5.04
CA GLU A 288 -20.70 15.29 -4.23
C GLU A 288 -20.68 13.82 -3.83
N ASN A 289 -20.18 12.94 -4.70
CA ASN A 289 -20.13 11.50 -4.42
C ASN A 289 -19.01 11.17 -3.43
N GLN A 290 -17.85 11.80 -3.59
CA GLN A 290 -16.74 11.64 -2.65
C GLN A 290 -17.10 12.22 -1.29
N ASN A 291 -17.69 13.42 -1.26
CA ASN A 291 -18.11 14.08 -0.04
C ASN A 291 -19.08 13.22 0.78
N ARG A 292 -20.09 12.62 0.13
CA ARG A 292 -21.02 11.71 0.81
C ARG A 292 -20.28 10.55 1.46
N ARG A 293 -19.38 9.88 0.71
CA ARG A 293 -18.60 8.75 1.24
C ARG A 293 -17.68 9.16 2.40
N ILE A 294 -17.09 10.34 2.31
CA ILE A 294 -16.22 10.89 3.37
C ILE A 294 -17.02 11.18 4.64
N ILE A 295 -18.22 11.77 4.51
CA ILE A 295 -19.11 12.00 5.64
C ILE A 295 -19.54 10.67 6.27
N GLU A 296 -19.95 9.69 5.48
CA GLU A 296 -20.32 8.35 5.96
C GLU A 296 -19.17 7.67 6.71
N LYS A 297 -17.94 7.82 6.23
CA LYS A 297 -16.73 7.32 6.90
C LYS A 297 -16.47 8.06 8.21
N ALA A 298 -16.63 9.39 8.24
CA ALA A 298 -16.48 10.18 9.46
C ALA A 298 -17.53 9.81 10.53
N GLU A 299 -18.78 9.54 10.11
CA GLU A 299 -19.83 9.03 10.99
C GLU A 299 -19.48 7.65 11.54
N GLU A 300 -18.95 6.75 10.69
CA GLU A 300 -18.53 5.43 11.11
C GLU A 300 -17.40 5.50 12.13
N ASP A 301 -16.35 6.28 11.82
CA ASP A 301 -15.21 6.45 12.72
C ASP A 301 -15.64 6.99 14.09
N LYS A 302 -16.56 7.93 14.10
CA LYS A 302 -17.09 8.51 15.34
C LYS A 302 -17.94 7.52 16.15
N ALA A 303 -18.76 6.73 15.48
CA ALA A 303 -19.55 5.69 16.12
C ALA A 303 -18.67 4.57 16.69
N ILE A 304 -17.65 4.13 15.93
CA ILE A 304 -16.71 3.10 16.37
C ILE A 304 -15.85 3.60 17.55
N ALA A 305 -15.38 4.85 17.51
CA ALA A 305 -14.65 5.44 18.63
C ALA A 305 -15.53 5.43 19.90
N PHE A 306 -16.79 5.85 19.81
CA PHE A 306 -17.73 5.80 20.92
C PHE A 306 -17.96 4.37 21.43
N ILE A 307 -18.16 3.40 20.54
CA ILE A 307 -18.25 1.98 20.92
C ILE A 307 -17.02 1.57 21.72
N LYS A 308 -15.81 1.84 21.19
CA LYS A 308 -14.54 1.45 21.81
C LYS A 308 -14.37 2.00 23.22
N GLU A 309 -14.80 3.23 23.47
CA GLU A 309 -14.75 3.87 24.78
C GLU A 309 -15.74 3.26 25.77
N ASN A 310 -16.87 2.75 25.32
CA ASN A 310 -18.00 2.33 26.17
C ASN A 310 -18.14 0.81 26.34
N VAL A 311 -17.47 -0.01 25.53
CA VAL A 311 -17.40 -1.47 25.68
C VAL A 311 -16.22 -1.91 26.53
N THR A 312 -16.17 -3.19 26.93
CA THR A 312 -14.96 -3.82 27.43
C THR A 312 -14.12 -4.30 26.24
N VAL A 313 -12.98 -3.64 26.03
CA VAL A 313 -11.99 -4.05 25.04
C VAL A 313 -11.13 -5.17 25.63
N GLU A 314 -11.17 -6.35 25.03
CA GLU A 314 -10.37 -7.50 25.45
C GLU A 314 -9.08 -7.59 24.61
N PRO A 315 -7.90 -7.25 25.16
CA PRO A 315 -6.66 -7.30 24.40
C PRO A 315 -6.28 -8.75 24.12
N LYS A 316 -5.87 -9.04 22.88
CA LYS A 316 -5.38 -10.34 22.46
C LYS A 316 -4.13 -10.18 21.61
N GLU A 317 -3.05 -10.79 22.03
CA GLU A 317 -1.81 -10.85 21.24
C GLU A 317 -2.02 -11.73 20.00
N ILE A 318 -1.49 -11.28 18.87
CA ILE A 318 -1.59 -11.99 17.58
C ILE A 318 -0.32 -11.78 16.75
N ALA A 319 0.10 -12.79 16.01
CA ALA A 319 1.17 -12.63 15.04
C ALA A 319 0.70 -11.75 13.86
N ILE A 320 1.60 -10.94 13.32
CA ILE A 320 1.31 -10.03 12.21
C ILE A 320 0.65 -10.74 11.02
N GLU A 321 1.19 -11.90 10.63
CA GLU A 321 0.63 -12.69 9.50
C GLU A 321 -0.80 -13.20 9.77
N GLU A 322 -1.10 -13.51 11.03
CA GLU A 322 -2.44 -13.95 11.42
C GLU A 322 -3.44 -12.79 11.42
N LEU A 323 -3.01 -11.60 11.86
CA LEU A 323 -3.84 -10.39 11.78
C LEU A 323 -4.19 -10.05 10.33
N ARG A 324 -3.23 -10.11 9.42
CA ARG A 324 -3.46 -9.93 7.99
C ARG A 324 -4.47 -10.92 7.42
N LYS A 325 -4.39 -12.19 7.82
CA LYS A 325 -5.35 -13.23 7.38
C LYS A 325 -6.76 -12.98 7.90
N LEU A 326 -6.90 -12.36 9.08
CA LEU A 326 -8.21 -12.00 9.62
C LEU A 326 -8.85 -10.81 8.90
N ASN A 327 -8.03 -9.94 8.29
CA ASN A 327 -8.49 -8.73 7.61
C ASN A 327 -8.77 -8.94 6.10
N ASN A 328 -8.31 -10.07 5.53
CA ASN A 328 -8.56 -10.48 4.15
C ASN A 328 -9.79 -11.41 4.05
#